data_abbcfd953e76c54691a6c4e298dc5f4a
#
_entry.id   abbcfd953e76c54691a6c4e298dc5f4a
#
_cell.length_a   1.000
_cell.length_b   1.000
_cell.length_c   1.000
_cell.angle_alpha   90.00
_cell.angle_beta   90.00
_cell.angle_gamma   90.00
#
_symmetry.space_group_name_H-M   'P 1'
#
loop_
_entity.id
_entity.type
_entity.pdbx_description
1 polymer ?
#
loop_
_entity_poly.entity_id
_entity_poly.type
_entity_poly.pdbx_seq_one_letter_code
_entity_poly.pdbx_strand_id
1 'polypeptide(L)'
;GELLAAESLRVGCVRLADLFFRDFPDAVPKAKFREVQDYVRDKSVMPFKRLLAKKPRELIASSGTAGAIASLALSMRTAEQTSVSSDTTVITIDEVRAVVDKICSSTAAERAALPGMNQKRVGVIIPGAAIFLTAMEELGFNQISITDRGLRDGVLIQYLETEGLIPGRAVESKQRGHAVKSLAKTFQIDVRHAKQVSFLSRSLFSQARELGLTDLPKEWGALLGYASWL
;
A
#
# COMPACT_ATOMS: atom_id res chain seq x y z
N GLY A 1 -1.62 8.60 -12.26
CA GLY A 1 -0.29 8.97 -11.77
C GLY A 1 0.75 7.88 -12.06
N GLU A 2 2.02 8.22 -12.05
CA GLU A 2 3.11 7.27 -12.31
C GLU A 2 3.55 6.58 -11.00
N LEU A 3 3.76 5.25 -11.01
CA LEU A 3 4.36 4.53 -9.90
C LEU A 3 5.88 4.77 -9.87
N LEU A 4 6.35 5.57 -8.91
CA LEU A 4 7.76 5.96 -8.81
C LEU A 4 8.62 4.93 -8.08
N ALA A 5 8.07 4.19 -7.13
CA ALA A 5 8.71 3.11 -6.39
C ALA A 5 7.67 2.21 -5.72
N ALA A 6 8.00 0.94 -5.52
CA ALA A 6 7.22 -0.01 -4.73
C ALA A 6 8.17 -0.89 -3.91
N GLU A 7 7.83 -1.11 -2.65
CA GLU A 7 8.61 -1.92 -1.71
C GLU A 7 7.68 -2.88 -0.96
N SER A 8 8.15 -4.09 -0.72
CA SER A 8 7.44 -5.09 0.06
C SER A 8 8.26 -5.46 1.31
N LEU A 9 7.65 -5.34 2.47
CA LEU A 9 8.28 -5.58 3.76
C LEU A 9 7.67 -6.81 4.44
N ARG A 10 8.52 -7.65 5.04
CA ARG A 10 8.07 -8.81 5.81
C ARG A 10 7.77 -8.46 7.28
N VAL A 11 6.93 -7.42 7.50
CA VAL A 11 6.59 -6.88 8.81
C VAL A 11 5.07 -6.82 9.06
N GLY A 12 4.31 -7.78 8.55
CA GLY A 12 2.85 -7.83 8.78
C GLY A 12 2.46 -7.99 10.25
N CYS A 13 1.35 -7.39 10.66
CA CYS A 13 0.88 -7.37 12.06
C CYS A 13 0.66 -8.78 12.67
N VAL A 14 0.16 -9.74 11.89
CA VAL A 14 0.02 -11.14 12.33
C VAL A 14 1.39 -11.76 12.61
N ARG A 15 2.34 -11.59 11.68
CA ARG A 15 3.70 -12.09 11.86
C ARG A 15 4.38 -11.51 13.10
N LEU A 16 4.22 -10.21 13.35
CA LEU A 16 4.79 -9.58 14.54
C LEU A 16 4.07 -10.02 15.82
N ALA A 17 2.76 -10.30 15.76
CA ALA A 17 2.04 -10.89 16.88
C ALA A 17 2.63 -12.26 17.23
N ASP A 18 2.86 -13.12 16.25
CA ASP A 18 3.46 -14.45 16.48
C ASP A 18 4.89 -14.39 17.01
N LEU A 19 5.69 -13.39 16.55
CA LEU A 19 7.08 -13.25 16.95
C LEU A 19 7.25 -12.67 18.37
N PHE A 20 6.42 -11.68 18.74
CA PHE A 20 6.64 -10.87 19.95
C PHE A 20 5.57 -11.03 21.02
N PHE A 21 4.38 -11.56 20.65
CA PHE A 21 3.19 -11.59 21.51
C PHE A 21 2.47 -12.94 21.47
N ARG A 22 3.20 -14.06 21.36
CA ARG A 22 2.60 -15.39 21.30
C ARG A 22 1.71 -15.69 22.51
N ASP A 23 2.17 -15.28 23.71
CA ASP A 23 1.40 -15.35 24.96
C ASP A 23 0.91 -13.94 25.31
N PHE A 24 -0.05 -13.44 24.53
CA PHE A 24 -0.47 -12.05 24.50
C PHE A 24 -0.64 -11.46 25.90
N PRO A 25 0.28 -10.61 26.40
CA PRO A 25 0.20 -10.08 27.76
C PRO A 25 -0.98 -9.13 27.89
N ASP A 26 -1.58 -9.08 29.08
CA ASP A 26 -2.71 -8.19 29.37
C ASP A 26 -2.35 -6.74 29.12
N ALA A 27 -1.22 -6.27 29.61
CA ALA A 27 -0.65 -4.97 29.29
C ALA A 27 0.73 -5.14 28.66
N VAL A 28 1.06 -4.27 27.69
CA VAL A 28 2.34 -4.31 26.97
C VAL A 28 3.24 -3.19 27.46
N PRO A 29 4.38 -3.51 28.13
CA PRO A 29 5.33 -2.51 28.58
C PRO A 29 5.87 -1.67 27.40
N LYS A 30 6.14 -0.39 27.66
CA LYS A 30 6.73 0.52 26.63
C LYS A 30 8.03 -0.04 26.04
N ALA A 31 8.84 -0.72 26.85
CA ALA A 31 10.07 -1.37 26.39
C ALA A 31 9.78 -2.45 25.33
N LYS A 32 8.74 -3.27 25.55
CA LYS A 32 8.33 -4.31 24.58
C LYS A 32 7.79 -3.72 23.29
N PHE A 33 7.01 -2.64 23.37
CA PHE A 33 6.54 -1.93 22.19
C PHE A 33 7.70 -1.35 21.36
N ARG A 34 8.71 -0.75 22.04
CA ARG A 34 9.94 -0.25 21.38
C ARG A 34 10.72 -1.35 20.69
N GLU A 35 10.86 -2.52 21.32
CA GLU A 35 11.52 -3.69 20.70
C GLU A 35 10.87 -4.05 19.33
N VAL A 36 9.54 -4.00 19.27
CA VAL A 36 8.81 -4.25 18.01
C VAL A 36 9.06 -3.13 17.00
N GLN A 37 9.08 -1.87 17.45
CA GLN A 37 9.41 -0.75 16.56
C GLN A 37 10.84 -0.86 16.02
N ASP A 38 11.82 -1.24 16.86
CA ASP A 38 13.21 -1.40 16.44
C ASP A 38 13.36 -2.52 15.41
N TYR A 39 12.63 -3.61 15.59
CA TYR A 39 12.57 -4.67 14.58
C TYR A 39 11.98 -4.15 13.25
N VAL A 40 10.91 -3.37 13.29
CA VAL A 40 10.32 -2.76 12.08
C VAL A 40 11.30 -1.80 11.42
N ARG A 41 11.99 -0.95 12.19
CA ARG A 41 13.04 -0.04 11.70
C ARG A 41 14.13 -0.80 10.97
N ASP A 42 14.68 -1.85 11.59
CA ASP A 42 15.74 -2.67 10.98
C ASP A 42 15.31 -3.20 9.60
N LYS A 43 14.09 -3.72 9.48
CA LYS A 43 13.56 -4.26 8.22
C LYS A 43 13.19 -3.21 7.17
N SER A 44 13.00 -1.96 7.58
CA SER A 44 12.52 -0.88 6.71
C SER A 44 13.58 0.15 6.30
N VAL A 45 14.77 0.14 6.88
CA VAL A 45 15.83 1.16 6.63
C VAL A 45 16.05 1.41 5.13
N MET A 46 16.38 0.39 4.37
CA MET A 46 16.69 0.56 2.94
C MET A 46 15.44 0.86 2.09
N PRO A 47 14.30 0.15 2.28
CA PRO A 47 13.03 0.51 1.65
C PRO A 47 12.62 1.96 1.89
N PHE A 48 12.63 2.42 3.12
CA PHE A 48 12.23 3.80 3.45
C PHE A 48 13.17 4.84 2.85
N LYS A 49 14.50 4.60 2.85
CA LYS A 49 15.45 5.47 2.15
C LYS A 49 15.14 5.61 0.66
N ARG A 50 14.77 4.50 -0.02
CA ARG A 50 14.38 4.53 -1.43
C ARG A 50 13.08 5.29 -1.67
N LEU A 51 12.10 5.15 -0.77
CA LEU A 51 10.83 5.88 -0.85
C LEU A 51 11.05 7.39 -0.60
N LEU A 52 11.82 7.76 0.43
CA LEU A 52 12.13 9.15 0.75
C LEU A 52 12.89 9.86 -0.38
N ALA A 53 13.75 9.15 -1.12
CA ALA A 53 14.43 9.70 -2.31
C ALA A 53 13.45 10.14 -3.41
N LYS A 54 12.19 9.67 -3.38
CA LYS A 54 11.11 10.09 -4.29
C LYS A 54 10.33 11.31 -3.79
N LYS A 55 10.69 11.87 -2.62
CA LYS A 55 10.10 13.05 -2.00
C LYS A 55 8.56 12.94 -1.89
N PRO A 56 8.02 11.92 -1.20
CA PRO A 56 6.58 11.78 -1.01
C PRO A 56 6.02 13.01 -0.30
N ARG A 57 4.82 13.44 -0.68
CA ARG A 57 4.18 14.66 -0.12
C ARG A 57 3.16 14.33 0.95
N GLU A 58 2.60 13.13 0.92
CA GLU A 58 1.59 12.66 1.86
C GLU A 58 1.77 11.17 2.12
N LEU A 59 1.28 10.72 3.26
CA LEU A 59 1.22 9.32 3.64
C LEU A 59 -0.24 8.89 3.66
N ILE A 60 -0.56 7.84 2.91
CA ILE A 60 -1.91 7.27 2.86
C ILE A 60 -1.84 5.81 3.30
N ALA A 61 -2.70 5.40 4.20
CA ALA A 61 -2.84 4.02 4.63
C ALA A 61 -4.18 3.42 4.23
N SER A 62 -4.12 2.15 3.82
CA SER A 62 -5.28 1.35 3.46
C SER A 62 -5.10 -0.04 4.08
N SER A 63 -5.83 -0.34 5.12
CA SER A 63 -5.90 -1.68 5.71
C SER A 63 -6.91 -1.73 6.85
N GLY A 64 -7.33 -2.94 7.24
CA GLY A 64 -8.20 -3.10 8.41
C GLY A 64 -7.53 -2.69 9.74
N THR A 65 -6.18 -2.72 9.83
CA THR A 65 -5.45 -2.22 11.02
C THR A 65 -5.41 -0.69 11.03
N ALA A 66 -5.15 -0.07 9.88
CA ALA A 66 -5.20 1.39 9.74
C ALA A 66 -6.60 1.93 10.09
N GLY A 67 -7.66 1.30 9.57
CA GLY A 67 -9.03 1.65 9.92
C GLY A 67 -9.35 1.51 11.41
N ALA A 68 -8.85 0.45 12.08
CA ALA A 68 -9.03 0.28 13.51
C ALA A 68 -8.29 1.36 14.32
N ILE A 69 -7.06 1.73 13.94
CA ILE A 69 -6.31 2.84 14.58
C ILE A 69 -7.05 4.17 14.38
N ALA A 70 -7.56 4.43 13.17
CA ALA A 70 -8.35 5.64 12.90
C ALA A 70 -9.62 5.69 13.75
N SER A 71 -10.37 4.59 13.82
CA SER A 71 -11.59 4.51 14.63
C SER A 71 -11.32 4.75 16.11
N LEU A 72 -10.22 4.20 16.65
CA LEU A 72 -9.79 4.46 18.02
C LEU A 72 -9.39 5.94 18.22
N ALA A 73 -8.59 6.51 17.32
CA ALA A 73 -8.20 7.92 17.38
C ALA A 73 -9.42 8.84 17.36
N LEU A 74 -10.37 8.59 16.45
CA LEU A 74 -11.61 9.35 16.36
C LEU A 74 -12.45 9.23 17.63
N SER A 75 -12.54 8.05 18.25
CA SER A 75 -13.29 7.83 19.48
C SER A 75 -12.70 8.56 20.69
N MET A 76 -11.43 8.96 20.61
CA MET A 76 -10.72 9.71 21.65
C MET A 76 -10.78 11.24 21.43
N ARG A 77 -11.28 11.70 20.27
CA ARG A 77 -11.49 13.14 20.00
C ARG A 77 -12.62 13.70 20.85
N THR A 78 -12.49 14.96 21.23
CA THR A 78 -13.60 15.73 21.82
C THR A 78 -14.59 16.18 20.74
N ALA A 79 -15.82 16.52 21.13
CA ALA A 79 -16.88 16.92 20.19
C ALA A 79 -16.49 18.11 19.28
N GLU A 80 -15.60 18.99 19.74
CA GLU A 80 -15.10 20.14 18.98
C GLU A 80 -14.12 19.78 17.85
N GLN A 81 -13.54 18.56 17.88
CA GLN A 81 -12.53 18.09 16.92
C GLN A 81 -13.13 17.23 15.80
N THR A 82 -14.43 17.02 15.80
CA THR A 82 -15.10 16.10 14.87
C THR A 82 -15.62 16.84 13.64
N SER A 83 -14.73 17.21 12.73
CA SER A 83 -15.13 17.57 11.37
C SER A 83 -14.91 16.36 10.47
N VAL A 84 -15.96 15.57 10.24
CA VAL A 84 -15.93 14.46 9.28
C VAL A 84 -16.42 14.98 7.95
N SER A 85 -15.52 15.15 6.99
CA SER A 85 -15.88 15.29 5.59
C SER A 85 -14.98 14.35 4.77
N SER A 86 -15.61 13.54 3.95
CA SER A 86 -15.01 12.70 2.90
C SER A 86 -14.63 11.26 3.27
N ASP A 87 -14.55 10.41 2.24
CA ASP A 87 -14.13 9.00 2.23
C ASP A 87 -12.73 8.72 2.85
N THR A 88 -12.09 9.75 3.41
CA THR A 88 -10.73 9.69 3.92
C THR A 88 -10.66 10.34 5.31
N THR A 89 -10.20 9.59 6.30
CA THR A 89 -9.96 10.07 7.66
C THR A 89 -8.50 10.48 7.80
N VAL A 90 -8.24 11.71 8.29
CA VAL A 90 -6.88 12.17 8.61
C VAL A 90 -6.68 12.10 10.13
N ILE A 91 -5.57 11.50 10.54
CA ILE A 91 -5.12 11.45 11.94
C ILE A 91 -3.67 11.90 12.07
N THR A 92 -3.35 12.52 13.20
CA THR A 92 -1.99 13.01 13.50
C THR A 92 -1.15 11.94 14.18
N ILE A 93 0.17 12.11 14.15
CA ILE A 93 1.11 11.23 14.85
C ILE A 93 0.86 11.22 16.36
N ASP A 94 0.45 12.34 16.95
CA ASP A 94 0.17 12.42 18.38
C ASP A 94 -1.11 11.66 18.75
N GLU A 95 -2.12 11.66 17.88
CA GLU A 95 -3.31 10.81 18.04
C GLU A 95 -2.94 9.33 17.94
N VAL A 96 -2.05 8.96 17.02
CA VAL A 96 -1.55 7.58 16.94
C VAL A 96 -0.78 7.20 18.22
N ARG A 97 0.04 8.09 18.78
CA ARG A 97 0.74 7.88 20.05
C ARG A 97 -0.23 7.71 21.21
N ALA A 98 -1.28 8.52 21.27
CA ALA A 98 -2.33 8.38 22.28
C ALA A 98 -3.07 7.04 22.18
N VAL A 99 -3.38 6.59 20.96
CA VAL A 99 -3.94 5.25 20.71
C VAL A 99 -2.98 4.17 21.19
N VAL A 100 -1.67 4.28 20.87
CA VAL A 100 -0.64 3.34 21.32
C VAL A 100 -0.58 3.25 22.84
N ASP A 101 -0.50 4.40 23.53
CA ASP A 101 -0.49 4.44 25.00
C ASP A 101 -1.74 3.75 25.59
N LYS A 102 -2.92 4.01 25.01
CA LYS A 102 -4.18 3.42 25.44
C LYS A 102 -4.22 1.90 25.25
N ILE A 103 -3.90 1.40 24.05
CA ILE A 103 -3.97 -0.04 23.77
C ILE A 103 -2.88 -0.82 24.49
N CYS A 104 -1.70 -0.25 24.74
CA CYS A 104 -0.61 -0.89 25.47
C CYS A 104 -0.89 -0.95 26.98
N SER A 105 -1.53 0.05 27.56
CA SER A 105 -1.90 0.07 28.98
C SER A 105 -3.14 -0.73 29.34
N SER A 106 -3.93 -1.17 28.34
CA SER A 106 -5.17 -1.92 28.53
C SER A 106 -4.92 -3.42 28.53
N THR A 107 -5.74 -4.17 29.27
CA THR A 107 -5.84 -5.63 29.17
C THR A 107 -6.47 -6.04 27.84
N ALA A 108 -6.40 -7.32 27.47
CA ALA A 108 -7.02 -7.81 26.24
C ALA A 108 -8.54 -7.58 26.23
N ALA A 109 -9.20 -7.79 27.36
CA ALA A 109 -10.63 -7.54 27.53
C ALA A 109 -10.99 -6.05 27.40
N GLU A 110 -10.22 -5.18 28.06
CA GLU A 110 -10.41 -3.73 27.95
C GLU A 110 -10.17 -3.24 26.52
N ARG A 111 -9.13 -3.74 25.82
CA ARG A 111 -8.92 -3.41 24.40
C ARG A 111 -10.10 -3.81 23.54
N ALA A 112 -10.67 -4.99 23.77
CA ALA A 112 -11.85 -5.46 23.05
C ALA A 112 -13.07 -4.56 23.28
N ALA A 113 -13.18 -3.94 24.45
CA ALA A 113 -14.28 -3.04 24.82
C ALA A 113 -14.07 -1.57 24.38
N LEU A 114 -12.89 -1.22 23.83
CA LEU A 114 -12.64 0.16 23.39
C LEU A 114 -13.61 0.58 22.28
N PRO A 115 -14.21 1.76 22.35
CA PRO A 115 -15.04 2.30 21.27
C PRO A 115 -14.25 2.37 19.96
N GLY A 116 -14.82 1.85 18.87
CA GLY A 116 -14.15 1.79 17.57
C GLY A 116 -13.23 0.59 17.37
N MET A 117 -13.00 -0.25 18.38
CA MET A 117 -12.19 -1.46 18.25
C MET A 117 -12.91 -2.54 17.44
N ASN A 118 -12.25 -3.03 16.41
CA ASN A 118 -12.70 -4.20 15.67
C ASN A 118 -12.25 -5.49 16.42
N GLN A 119 -13.20 -6.34 16.84
CA GLN A 119 -12.93 -7.56 17.59
C GLN A 119 -11.91 -8.49 16.91
N LYS A 120 -11.93 -8.57 15.57
CA LYS A 120 -10.97 -9.39 14.79
C LYS A 120 -9.54 -8.82 14.83
N ARG A 121 -9.33 -7.63 15.38
CA ARG A 121 -8.04 -6.93 15.41
C ARG A 121 -7.41 -6.85 16.79
N VAL A 122 -8.14 -7.19 17.84
CA VAL A 122 -7.65 -7.11 19.24
C VAL A 122 -6.28 -7.77 19.39
N GLY A 123 -6.09 -8.96 18.85
CA GLY A 123 -4.81 -9.71 18.93
C GLY A 123 -3.67 -9.17 18.09
N VAL A 124 -3.92 -8.28 17.12
CA VAL A 124 -2.90 -7.77 16.19
C VAL A 124 -2.79 -6.24 16.18
N ILE A 125 -3.59 -5.56 17.01
CA ILE A 125 -3.64 -4.09 16.96
C ILE A 125 -2.34 -3.47 17.46
N ILE A 126 -1.72 -3.99 18.51
CA ILE A 126 -0.47 -3.46 19.07
C ILE A 126 0.69 -3.59 18.08
N PRO A 127 1.02 -4.79 17.53
CA PRO A 127 2.04 -4.89 16.50
C PRO A 127 1.68 -4.10 15.24
N GLY A 128 0.41 -4.00 14.90
CA GLY A 128 -0.05 -3.16 13.79
C GLY A 128 0.20 -1.67 14.05
N ALA A 129 -0.07 -1.19 15.25
CA ALA A 129 0.22 0.18 15.66
C ALA A 129 1.73 0.47 15.69
N ALA A 130 2.56 -0.51 16.06
CA ALA A 130 4.02 -0.37 16.01
C ALA A 130 4.51 -0.17 14.56
N ILE A 131 4.00 -0.95 13.59
CA ILE A 131 4.32 -0.74 12.16
C ILE A 131 3.91 0.66 11.72
N PHE A 132 2.70 1.06 12.10
CA PHE A 132 2.07 2.30 11.66
C PHE A 132 2.81 3.53 12.20
N LEU A 133 3.07 3.56 13.51
CA LEU A 133 3.81 4.65 14.15
C LEU A 133 5.25 4.73 13.65
N THR A 134 5.94 3.59 13.52
CA THR A 134 7.31 3.55 12.99
C THR A 134 7.35 4.08 11.54
N ALA A 135 6.39 3.73 10.69
CA ALA A 135 6.35 4.25 9.33
C ALA A 135 6.16 5.78 9.30
N MET A 136 5.30 6.34 10.16
CA MET A 136 5.13 7.79 10.26
C MET A 136 6.41 8.48 10.73
N GLU A 137 7.06 7.94 11.77
CA GLU A 137 8.30 8.49 12.34
C GLU A 137 9.46 8.45 11.35
N GLU A 138 9.72 7.30 10.73
CA GLU A 138 10.86 7.10 9.83
C GLU A 138 10.69 7.80 8.47
N LEU A 139 9.45 7.96 8.00
CA LEU A 139 9.16 8.72 6.77
C LEU A 139 8.96 10.21 7.04
N GLY A 140 8.94 10.66 8.30
CA GLY A 140 8.86 12.07 8.70
C GLY A 140 7.49 12.71 8.49
N PHE A 141 6.40 11.93 8.59
CA PHE A 141 5.04 12.45 8.45
C PHE A 141 4.36 12.68 9.79
N ASN A 142 3.89 13.91 10.03
CA ASN A 142 3.13 14.26 11.22
C ASN A 142 1.64 13.91 11.13
N GLN A 143 1.15 13.57 9.95
CA GLN A 143 -0.23 13.15 9.72
C GLN A 143 -0.29 12.06 8.65
N ILE A 144 -1.36 11.28 8.68
CA ILE A 144 -1.64 10.22 7.74
C ILE A 144 -3.11 10.22 7.36
N SER A 145 -3.38 10.05 6.09
CA SER A 145 -4.71 9.89 5.53
C SER A 145 -5.06 8.40 5.49
N ILE A 146 -6.22 8.02 6.01
CA ILE A 146 -6.67 6.63 6.05
C ILE A 146 -7.90 6.48 5.17
N THR A 147 -7.86 5.52 4.27
CA THR A 147 -8.96 5.17 3.38
C THR A 147 -9.40 3.73 3.63
N ASP A 148 -10.69 3.46 3.50
CA ASP A 148 -11.27 2.12 3.53
C ASP A 148 -11.16 1.42 2.16
N ARG A 149 -10.86 2.18 1.10
CA ARG A 149 -10.62 1.64 -0.24
C ARG A 149 -9.30 0.88 -0.28
N GLY A 150 -9.32 -0.32 -0.82
CA GLY A 150 -8.16 -1.21 -0.88
C GLY A 150 -7.90 -1.75 -2.28
N LEU A 151 -7.02 -2.74 -2.36
CA LEU A 151 -6.64 -3.39 -3.62
C LEU A 151 -7.87 -3.94 -4.38
N ARG A 152 -8.87 -4.50 -3.67
CA ARG A 152 -10.09 -5.05 -4.28
C ARG A 152 -10.89 -3.98 -5.01
N ASP A 153 -10.99 -2.79 -4.42
CA ASP A 153 -11.69 -1.64 -5.03
C ASP A 153 -10.96 -1.18 -6.28
N GLY A 154 -9.63 -1.14 -6.23
CA GLY A 154 -8.79 -0.80 -7.38
C GLY A 154 -8.95 -1.81 -8.53
N VAL A 155 -8.97 -3.11 -8.23
CA VAL A 155 -9.19 -4.17 -9.23
C VAL A 155 -10.59 -4.07 -9.84
N LEU A 156 -11.62 -3.82 -9.02
CA LEU A 156 -12.99 -3.63 -9.50
C LEU A 156 -13.11 -2.42 -10.43
N ILE A 157 -12.55 -1.28 -10.02
CA ILE A 157 -12.54 -0.06 -10.85
C ILE A 157 -11.83 -0.33 -12.18
N GLN A 158 -10.66 -0.96 -12.14
CA GLN A 158 -9.92 -1.30 -13.35
C GLN A 158 -10.72 -2.24 -14.28
N TYR A 159 -11.42 -3.22 -13.72
CA TYR A 159 -12.31 -4.09 -14.50
C TYR A 159 -13.45 -3.31 -15.15
N LEU A 160 -14.14 -2.46 -14.38
CA LEU A 160 -15.24 -1.64 -14.91
C LEU A 160 -14.78 -0.66 -16.01
N GLU A 161 -13.58 -0.08 -15.87
CA GLU A 161 -12.96 0.75 -16.90
C GLU A 161 -12.63 -0.05 -18.17
N THR A 162 -12.13 -1.28 -18.00
CA THR A 162 -11.79 -2.16 -19.14
C THR A 162 -13.02 -2.59 -19.92
N GLU A 163 -14.13 -2.88 -19.22
CA GLU A 163 -15.42 -3.24 -19.83
C GLU A 163 -16.19 -2.01 -20.36
N GLY A 164 -15.64 -0.79 -20.21
CA GLY A 164 -16.30 0.44 -20.65
C GLY A 164 -17.56 0.82 -19.86
N LEU A 165 -17.76 0.23 -18.68
CA LEU A 165 -18.92 0.49 -17.81
C LEU A 165 -18.79 1.79 -17.02
N ILE A 166 -17.58 2.29 -16.85
CA ILE A 166 -17.27 3.61 -16.30
C ILE A 166 -16.22 4.31 -17.18
N PRO A 167 -16.17 5.65 -17.21
CA PRO A 167 -15.14 6.38 -17.93
C PRO A 167 -13.77 5.97 -17.43
N GLY A 168 -12.96 5.33 -18.29
CA GLY A 168 -11.59 4.94 -17.96
C GLY A 168 -10.73 6.17 -17.73
N ARG A 169 -10.02 6.25 -16.62
CA ARG A 169 -8.77 7.02 -16.61
C ARG A 169 -7.87 6.34 -17.62
N ALA A 170 -7.45 7.06 -18.65
CA ALA A 170 -6.47 6.54 -19.58
C ALA A 170 -5.28 6.02 -18.74
N VAL A 171 -5.23 4.69 -18.58
CA VAL A 171 -4.09 4.03 -17.94
C VAL A 171 -2.95 4.29 -18.89
N GLU A 172 -2.11 5.27 -18.55
CA GLU A 172 -1.02 5.71 -19.41
C GLU A 172 -0.24 4.46 -19.82
N SER A 173 0.01 4.34 -21.12
CA SER A 173 0.79 3.24 -21.72
C SER A 173 2.13 2.98 -20.99
N LYS A 174 2.66 3.99 -20.31
CA LYS A 174 3.82 3.92 -19.42
C LYS A 174 3.66 2.95 -18.23
N GLN A 175 2.48 2.89 -17.57
CA GLN A 175 2.26 1.98 -16.42
C GLN A 175 2.26 0.52 -16.86
N ARG A 176 1.62 0.21 -17.99
CA ARG A 176 1.65 -1.13 -18.58
C ARG A 176 3.08 -1.55 -18.94
N GLY A 177 3.85 -0.66 -19.55
CA GLY A 177 5.25 -0.90 -19.88
C GLY A 177 6.13 -1.15 -18.64
N HIS A 178 5.89 -0.45 -17.52
CA HIS A 178 6.60 -0.70 -16.25
C HIS A 178 6.22 -2.05 -15.63
N ALA A 179 4.94 -2.42 -15.62
CA ALA A 179 4.47 -3.70 -15.10
C ALA A 179 5.08 -4.87 -15.86
N VAL A 180 5.07 -4.82 -17.20
CA VAL A 180 5.65 -5.84 -18.08
C VAL A 180 7.16 -5.98 -17.85
N LYS A 181 7.90 -4.87 -17.75
CA LYS A 181 9.35 -4.90 -17.48
C LYS A 181 9.66 -5.44 -16.08
N SER A 182 8.80 -5.16 -15.08
CA SER A 182 8.95 -5.72 -13.74
C SER A 182 8.76 -7.23 -13.74
N LEU A 183 7.76 -7.74 -14.45
CA LEU A 183 7.54 -9.18 -14.65
C LEU A 183 8.74 -9.82 -15.37
N ALA A 184 9.19 -9.23 -16.46
CA ALA A 184 10.35 -9.71 -17.22
C ALA A 184 11.60 -9.84 -16.33
N LYS A 185 11.82 -8.89 -15.42
CA LYS A 185 12.91 -8.95 -14.44
C LYS A 185 12.72 -10.08 -13.42
N THR A 186 11.49 -10.29 -12.94
CA THR A 186 11.16 -11.38 -11.99
C THR A 186 11.41 -12.75 -12.59
N PHE A 187 11.08 -12.93 -13.88
CA PHE A 187 11.29 -14.18 -14.62
C PHE A 187 12.66 -14.29 -15.30
N GLN A 188 13.59 -13.35 -15.02
CA GLN A 188 14.96 -13.34 -15.54
C GLN A 188 15.04 -13.42 -17.09
N ILE A 189 14.11 -12.76 -17.77
CA ILE A 189 14.05 -12.76 -19.24
C ILE A 189 15.26 -12.02 -19.82
N ASP A 190 15.78 -12.50 -20.95
CA ASP A 190 16.84 -11.80 -21.69
C ASP A 190 16.33 -10.48 -22.23
N VAL A 191 16.70 -9.42 -21.54
CA VAL A 191 16.26 -8.03 -21.85
C VAL A 191 16.71 -7.60 -23.24
N ARG A 192 17.88 -8.09 -23.73
CA ARG A 192 18.40 -7.70 -25.05
C ARG A 192 17.54 -8.35 -26.13
N HIS A 193 17.26 -9.64 -25.99
CA HIS A 193 16.38 -10.38 -26.89
C HIS A 193 14.97 -9.79 -26.90
N ALA A 194 14.35 -9.59 -25.74
CA ALA A 194 13.02 -9.01 -25.60
C ALA A 194 12.88 -7.64 -26.26
N LYS A 195 13.88 -6.76 -26.12
CA LYS A 195 13.90 -5.44 -26.81
C LYS A 195 13.92 -5.60 -28.31
N GLN A 196 14.74 -6.51 -28.85
CA GLN A 196 14.84 -6.74 -30.28
C GLN A 196 13.54 -7.29 -30.85
N VAL A 197 12.94 -8.28 -30.20
CA VAL A 197 11.64 -8.84 -30.59
C VAL A 197 10.54 -7.77 -30.55
N SER A 198 10.52 -6.96 -29.48
CA SER A 198 9.56 -5.84 -29.35
C SER A 198 9.71 -4.82 -30.49
N PHE A 199 10.92 -4.47 -30.84
CA PHE A 199 11.18 -3.55 -31.95
C PHE A 199 10.69 -4.14 -33.29
N LEU A 200 11.07 -5.37 -33.60
CA LEU A 200 10.69 -6.02 -34.85
C LEU A 200 9.19 -6.23 -34.97
N SER A 201 8.51 -6.72 -33.91
CA SER A 201 7.06 -6.93 -33.91
C SER A 201 6.28 -5.65 -34.18
N ARG A 202 6.68 -4.55 -33.53
CA ARG A 202 6.04 -3.24 -33.73
C ARG A 202 6.31 -2.67 -35.13
N SER A 203 7.52 -2.83 -35.64
CA SER A 203 7.89 -2.36 -36.98
C SER A 203 7.12 -3.12 -38.05
N LEU A 204 7.05 -4.46 -37.96
CA LEU A 204 6.26 -5.28 -38.87
C LEU A 204 4.78 -4.94 -38.83
N PHE A 205 4.22 -4.75 -37.63
CA PHE A 205 2.82 -4.35 -37.49
C PHE A 205 2.54 -2.98 -38.12
N SER A 206 3.44 -1.99 -37.94
CA SER A 206 3.28 -0.67 -38.57
C SER A 206 3.27 -0.77 -40.08
N GLN A 207 4.24 -1.51 -40.66
CA GLN A 207 4.34 -1.72 -42.09
C GLN A 207 3.13 -2.48 -42.66
N ALA A 208 2.67 -3.53 -41.96
CA ALA A 208 1.48 -4.28 -42.36
C ALA A 208 0.24 -3.38 -42.43
N ARG A 209 0.09 -2.45 -41.48
CA ARG A 209 -1.00 -1.47 -41.48
C ARG A 209 -0.88 -0.47 -42.64
N GLU A 210 0.35 0.04 -42.88
CA GLU A 210 0.61 0.97 -43.98
C GLU A 210 0.32 0.35 -45.35
N LEU A 211 0.56 -0.95 -45.50
CA LEU A 211 0.27 -1.73 -46.72
C LEU A 211 -1.16 -2.23 -46.79
N GLY A 212 -2.03 -1.91 -45.84
CA GLY A 212 -3.42 -2.38 -45.79
C GLY A 212 -3.57 -3.90 -45.58
N LEU A 213 -2.56 -4.56 -45.02
CA LEU A 213 -2.59 -6.00 -44.74
C LEU A 213 -3.35 -6.34 -43.44
N THR A 214 -3.68 -5.34 -42.62
CA THR A 214 -4.44 -5.49 -41.40
C THR A 214 -5.23 -4.24 -41.07
N ASP A 215 -6.47 -4.40 -40.58
CA ASP A 215 -7.37 -3.33 -40.11
C ASP A 215 -7.32 -3.15 -38.59
N LEU A 216 -6.43 -3.87 -37.89
CA LEU A 216 -6.31 -3.78 -36.44
C LEU A 216 -5.94 -2.36 -36.00
N PRO A 217 -6.54 -1.84 -34.88
CA PRO A 217 -6.24 -0.52 -34.35
C PRO A 217 -4.77 -0.32 -34.03
N LYS A 218 -4.26 0.92 -34.14
CA LYS A 218 -2.85 1.27 -33.90
C LYS A 218 -2.35 0.86 -32.50
N GLU A 219 -3.24 0.86 -31.52
CA GLU A 219 -2.98 0.51 -30.12
C GLU A 219 -2.47 -0.93 -29.95
N TRP A 220 -2.83 -1.84 -30.88
CA TRP A 220 -2.35 -3.24 -30.88
C TRP A 220 -0.83 -3.34 -31.06
N GLY A 221 -0.20 -2.36 -31.71
CA GLY A 221 1.25 -2.30 -31.80
C GLY A 221 1.95 -2.19 -30.43
N ALA A 222 1.31 -1.50 -29.48
CA ALA A 222 1.82 -1.43 -28.11
C ALA A 222 1.67 -2.78 -27.38
N LEU A 223 0.56 -3.49 -27.59
CA LEU A 223 0.32 -4.83 -27.00
C LEU A 223 1.32 -5.86 -27.52
N LEU A 224 1.62 -5.87 -28.82
CA LEU A 224 2.68 -6.68 -29.42
C LEU A 224 4.03 -6.39 -28.78
N GLY A 225 4.33 -5.10 -28.56
CA GLY A 225 5.54 -4.69 -27.87
C GLY A 225 5.61 -5.20 -26.43
N TYR A 226 4.49 -5.31 -25.72
CA TYR A 226 4.45 -5.85 -24.36
C TYR A 226 4.56 -7.39 -24.35
N ALA A 227 3.86 -8.07 -25.25
CA ALA A 227 3.92 -9.52 -25.37
C ALA A 227 5.34 -10.04 -25.64
N SER A 228 6.16 -9.26 -26.32
CA SER A 228 7.56 -9.63 -26.60
C SER A 228 8.49 -9.58 -25.37
N TRP A 229 8.01 -9.13 -24.22
CA TRP A 229 8.76 -9.11 -22.96
C TRP A 229 8.39 -10.27 -22.03
N LEU A 230 7.44 -11.10 -22.41
CA LEU A 230 6.96 -12.26 -21.67
C LEU A 230 7.23 -13.56 -22.40
#